data_8323bf718a3ef2725e4f2b95aa78c9e4
#
_entry.id   8323bf718a3ef2725e4f2b95aa78c9e4
#
_cell.length_a   1.000
_cell.length_b   1.000
_cell.length_c   1.000
_cell.angle_alpha   90.00
_cell.angle_beta   90.00
_cell.angle_gamma   90.00
#
_symmetry.space_group_name_H-M   'P 1'
#
loop_
_entity.id
_entity.type
_entity.pdbx_description
1 polymer ?
#
loop_
_entity_poly.entity_id
_entity_poly.type
_entity_poly.pdbx_seq_one_letter_code
_entity_poly.pdbx_strand_id
1 'polypeptide(L)'
;MFPGTVHLTQIVEDAREHFHREHTEVYVILECEADAAMELDGVRHPVSPKTAILIPPGVRHRACGKMTVLIVCTPNFDATDEHF
;
A
#
# COMPACT_ATOMS: atom_id res chain seq x y z
N MET A 1 -6.09 17.29 14.03
CA MET A 1 -5.97 15.84 14.22
C MET A 1 -6.12 15.14 12.87
N PHE A 2 -5.27 14.19 12.58
CA PHE A 2 -5.39 13.39 11.36
C PHE A 2 -6.45 12.31 11.54
N PRO A 3 -7.52 12.26 10.73
CA PRO A 3 -8.58 11.26 10.87
C PRO A 3 -8.22 9.97 10.14
N GLY A 4 -7.24 9.25 10.62
CA GLY A 4 -6.77 8.03 9.99
C GLY A 4 -5.87 7.21 10.89
N THR A 5 -5.32 6.13 10.34
CA THR A 5 -4.42 5.21 11.03
C THR A 5 -3.09 5.10 10.30
N VAL A 6 -2.05 4.76 11.05
CA VAL A 6 -0.70 4.58 10.52
C VAL A 6 -0.20 3.21 10.97
N HIS A 7 0.28 2.41 10.02
CA HIS A 7 0.82 1.07 10.27
C HIS A 7 2.23 0.94 9.73
N LEU A 8 3.13 0.41 10.53
CA LEU A 8 4.44 -0.02 10.06
C LEU A 8 4.36 -1.50 9.69
N THR A 9 4.66 -1.84 8.45
CA THR A 9 4.48 -3.18 7.93
C THR A 9 5.70 -3.65 7.18
N GLN A 10 6.10 -4.90 7.43
CA GLN A 10 7.12 -5.57 6.63
C GLN A 10 6.44 -6.52 5.65
N ILE A 11 6.73 -6.35 4.38
CA ILE A 11 6.24 -7.20 3.31
C ILE A 11 7.41 -8.07 2.86
N VAL A 12 7.25 -9.40 2.99
CA VAL A 12 8.35 -10.34 2.75
C VAL A 12 8.25 -11.08 1.41
N GLU A 13 7.08 -10.99 0.78
CA GLU A 13 6.82 -11.58 -0.54
C GLU A 13 5.67 -10.82 -1.19
N ASP A 14 5.34 -11.16 -2.43
CA ASP A 14 4.26 -10.49 -3.13
C ASP A 14 2.95 -10.62 -2.37
N ALA A 15 2.29 -9.49 -2.15
CA ALA A 15 1.02 -9.44 -1.45
C ALA A 15 -0.12 -9.85 -2.39
N ARG A 16 -1.23 -10.29 -1.81
CA ARG A 16 -2.45 -10.56 -2.57
C ARG A 16 -3.05 -9.25 -3.07
N GLU A 17 -3.42 -9.21 -4.34
CA GLU A 17 -4.11 -8.05 -4.91
C GLU A 17 -5.45 -7.83 -4.23
N HIS A 18 -5.73 -6.60 -3.85
CA HIS A 18 -6.99 -6.20 -3.21
C HIS A 18 -7.31 -4.74 -3.50
N PHE A 19 -8.48 -4.31 -3.07
CA PHE A 19 -8.89 -2.92 -3.15
C PHE A 19 -9.77 -2.56 -1.94
N HIS A 20 -9.94 -1.26 -1.73
CA HIS A 20 -10.81 -0.73 -0.67
C HIS A 20 -11.88 0.15 -1.30
N ARG A 21 -13.07 0.15 -0.74
CA ARG A 21 -14.19 0.98 -1.23
C ARG A 21 -14.25 2.33 -0.54
N GLU A 22 -13.85 2.37 0.73
CA GLU A 22 -13.96 3.57 1.58
C GLU A 22 -12.59 4.18 1.88
N HIS A 23 -11.55 3.37 1.94
CA HIS A 23 -10.22 3.81 2.35
C HIS A 23 -9.45 4.44 1.20
N THR A 24 -8.75 5.52 1.52
CA THR A 24 -7.59 5.99 0.76
C THR A 24 -6.35 5.59 1.53
N GLU A 25 -5.37 5.02 0.86
CA GLU A 25 -4.11 4.65 1.48
C GLU A 25 -2.94 5.38 0.85
N VAL A 26 -1.93 5.66 1.67
CA VAL A 26 -0.62 6.10 1.19
C VAL A 26 0.40 5.10 1.71
N TYR A 27 1.17 4.52 0.80
CA TYR A 27 2.30 3.67 1.14
C TYR A 27 3.56 4.53 1.08
N VAL A 28 4.24 4.68 2.22
CA VAL A 28 5.55 5.33 2.27
C VAL A 28 6.59 4.23 2.33
N ILE A 29 7.41 4.13 1.30
CA ILE A 29 8.43 3.09 1.20
C ILE A 29 9.65 3.52 2.02
N LEU A 30 9.95 2.80 3.09
CA LEU A 30 11.11 3.10 3.95
C LEU A 30 12.35 2.37 3.47
N GLU A 31 12.20 1.09 3.16
CA GLU A 31 13.26 0.23 2.63
C GLU A 31 12.63 -0.75 1.65
N CYS A 32 13.37 -1.17 0.65
CA CYS A 32 12.91 -2.18 -0.29
C CYS A 32 14.10 -2.80 -1.02
N GLU A 33 13.88 -4.00 -1.59
CA GLU A 33 14.86 -4.59 -2.50
C GLU A 33 14.79 -3.88 -3.87
N ALA A 34 15.85 -4.09 -4.67
CA ALA A 34 16.06 -3.30 -5.89
C ALA A 34 14.95 -3.42 -6.93
N ASP A 35 14.26 -4.56 -6.99
CA ASP A 35 13.20 -4.83 -7.96
C ASP A 35 11.79 -4.73 -7.39
N ALA A 36 11.66 -4.18 -6.19
CA ALA A 36 10.36 -3.99 -5.56
C ALA A 36 9.50 -3.02 -6.36
N ALA A 37 8.18 -3.24 -6.33
CA ALA A 37 7.22 -2.44 -7.06
C ALA A 37 5.87 -2.44 -6.38
N MET A 38 5.03 -1.46 -6.74
CA MET A 38 3.60 -1.49 -6.46
C MET A 38 2.85 -1.66 -7.77
N GLU A 39 1.91 -2.61 -7.81
CA GLU A 39 0.98 -2.72 -8.92
C GLU A 39 -0.32 -2.01 -8.57
N LEU A 40 -0.74 -1.11 -9.45
CA LEU A 40 -1.99 -0.36 -9.32
C LEU A 40 -2.82 -0.62 -10.58
N ASP A 41 -3.99 -1.25 -10.40
CA ASP A 41 -4.87 -1.63 -11.51
C ASP A 41 -4.11 -2.38 -12.63
N GLY A 42 -3.22 -3.30 -12.22
CA GLY A 42 -2.43 -4.11 -13.14
C GLY A 42 -1.20 -3.43 -13.72
N VAL A 43 -0.95 -2.17 -13.40
CA VAL A 43 0.22 -1.44 -13.89
C VAL A 43 1.31 -1.45 -12.83
N ARG A 44 2.51 -1.90 -13.22
CA ARG A 44 3.65 -2.02 -12.33
C ARG A 44 4.38 -0.68 -12.22
N HIS A 45 4.53 -0.19 -11.00
CA HIS A 45 5.27 1.02 -10.67
C HIS A 45 6.48 0.66 -9.81
N PRO A 46 7.70 0.73 -10.35
CA PRO A 46 8.89 0.52 -9.53
C PRO A 46 8.94 1.51 -8.37
N VAL A 47 9.37 1.04 -7.20
CA VAL A 47 9.49 1.87 -6.01
C VAL A 47 10.92 1.91 -5.50
N SER A 48 11.22 2.92 -4.71
CA SER A 48 12.51 3.08 -4.06
C SER A 48 12.28 3.68 -2.67
N PRO A 49 13.28 3.60 -1.77
CA PRO A 49 13.16 4.24 -0.46
C PRO A 49 12.80 5.71 -0.59
N LYS A 50 11.94 6.19 0.31
CA LYS A 50 11.41 7.56 0.37
C LYS A 50 10.43 7.89 -0.75
N THR A 51 9.90 6.88 -1.43
CA THR A 51 8.78 7.04 -2.37
C THR A 51 7.46 6.92 -1.63
N ALA A 52 6.49 7.71 -2.01
CA ALA A 52 5.12 7.60 -1.50
C ALA A 52 4.17 7.30 -2.65
N ILE A 53 3.26 6.36 -2.42
CA ILE A 53 2.27 5.94 -3.41
C ILE A 53 0.87 6.19 -2.84
N LEU A 54 0.08 7.00 -3.54
CA LEU A 54 -1.31 7.25 -3.17
C LEU A 54 -2.22 6.22 -3.86
N ILE A 55 -3.06 5.59 -3.05
CA ILE A 55 -4.00 4.57 -3.53
C ILE A 55 -5.42 5.00 -3.17
N PRO A 56 -6.16 5.60 -4.12
CA PRO A 56 -7.54 5.99 -3.88
C PRO A 56 -8.48 4.78 -3.73
N PRO A 57 -9.69 4.98 -3.18
CA PRO A 57 -10.69 3.91 -3.17
C PRO A 57 -10.94 3.34 -4.56
N GLY A 58 -11.16 2.03 -4.63
CA GLY A 58 -11.47 1.34 -5.88
C GLY A 58 -10.27 0.89 -6.69
N VAL A 59 -9.07 1.37 -6.39
CA VAL A 59 -7.86 0.97 -7.10
C VAL A 59 -7.36 -0.36 -6.57
N ARG A 60 -7.29 -1.37 -7.44
CA ARG A 60 -6.72 -2.67 -7.11
C ARG A 60 -5.20 -2.52 -7.01
N HIS A 61 -4.64 -3.05 -5.95
CA HIS A 61 -3.20 -2.88 -5.70
C HIS A 61 -2.61 -4.07 -4.98
N ARG A 62 -1.31 -4.23 -5.15
CA ARG A 62 -0.49 -5.14 -4.36
C ARG A 62 0.96 -4.68 -4.34
N ALA A 63 1.61 -4.93 -3.22
CA ALA A 63 3.05 -4.76 -3.11
C ALA A 63 3.74 -6.00 -3.69
N CYS A 64 4.80 -5.78 -4.45
CA CYS A 64 5.59 -6.84 -5.07
C CYS A 64 7.04 -6.73 -4.59
N GLY A 65 7.56 -7.84 -4.04
CA GLY A 65 8.92 -7.89 -3.50
C GLY A 65 8.99 -7.47 -2.03
N LYS A 66 10.19 -7.59 -1.47
CA LYS A 66 10.40 -7.28 -0.04
C LYS A 66 10.50 -5.79 0.17
N MET A 67 9.75 -5.28 1.15
CA MET A 67 9.82 -3.87 1.51
C MET A 67 9.31 -3.65 2.93
N THR A 68 9.81 -2.58 3.54
CA THR A 68 9.29 -2.03 4.79
C THR A 68 8.57 -0.75 4.45
N VAL A 69 7.29 -0.68 4.82
CA VAL A 69 6.42 0.43 4.45
C VAL A 69 5.71 1.00 5.66
N LEU A 70 5.41 2.29 5.58
CA LEU A 70 4.48 2.94 6.46
C LEU A 70 3.19 3.12 5.67
N ILE A 71 2.10 2.54 6.15
CA ILE A 71 0.80 2.64 5.48
C ILE A 71 -0.06 3.63 6.25
N VAL A 72 -0.44 4.70 5.58
CA VAL A 72 -1.35 5.71 6.13
C VAL A 72 -2.71 5.48 5.50
N CYS A 73 -3.72 5.28 6.34
CA CYS A 73 -5.08 4.93 5.89
C CYS A 73 -6.06 5.97 6.41
N THR A 74 -6.88 6.52 5.54
CA THR A 74 -7.94 7.46 5.91
C THR A 74 -9.26 7.09 5.22
N PRO A 75 -10.40 7.06 5.90
CA PRO A 75 -10.52 7.13 7.37
C PRO A 75 -9.79 5.97 8.06
N ASN A 76 -10.01 5.79 9.35
CA ASN A 76 -9.35 4.75 10.14
C ASN A 76 -9.46 3.39 9.48
N PHE A 77 -8.38 2.61 9.54
CA PHE A 77 -8.35 1.27 8.97
C PHE A 77 -9.52 0.42 9.47
N ASP A 78 -10.17 -0.28 8.56
CA ASP A 78 -11.25 -1.20 8.80
C ASP A 78 -11.02 -2.46 7.95
N ALA A 79 -10.74 -3.58 8.61
CA ALA A 79 -10.44 -4.83 7.91
C ALA A 79 -11.61 -5.34 7.06
N THR A 80 -12.84 -4.93 7.36
CA THR A 80 -14.01 -5.32 6.56
C THR A 80 -14.08 -4.61 5.22
N ASP A 81 -13.27 -3.56 5.01
CA ASP A 81 -13.18 -2.83 3.74
C ASP A 81 -12.03 -3.34 2.86
N GLU A 82 -11.67 -4.59 3.00
CA GLU A 82 -10.68 -5.23 2.13
C GLU A 82 -11.42 -6.19 1.20
N HIS A 83 -11.25 -5.99 -0.11
CA HIS A 83 -11.96 -6.73 -1.15
C HIS A 83 -10.98 -7.32 -2.16
N PHE A 84 -11.35 -8.45 -2.70
CA PHE A 84 -10.49 -9.18 -3.65
C PHE A 84 -11.17 -9.32 -5.04
#